data_5cd0748b2d4f715acb435feebe3a7535
#
_entry.id   5cd0748b2d4f715acb435feebe3a7535
#
_cell.length_a   1.000
_cell.length_b   1.000
_cell.length_c   1.000
_cell.angle_alpha   90.00
_cell.angle_beta   90.00
_cell.angle_gamma   90.00
#
_symmetry.space_group_name_H-M   'P 1'
#
loop_
_entity.id
_entity.type
_entity.pdbx_description
1 polymer ?
#
loop_
_entity_poly.entity_id
_entity_poly.type
_entity_poly.pdbx_seq_one_letter_code
_entity_poly.pdbx_strand_id
1 'polypeptide(L)'
;SQQGIKVTLFDKACMDRSGAVAMGLSAINTYIGKNSGEDYVRYVRQDLMGITREDLVFDLSRWVDDSIHLFEDWGLPIWKKGDDGGPLDGHQAKKAGKPSLREGGEPVHSGRWQIMINGESYKVLVAEAGKIALENNRKETGVDQNVYERVFVVKMLNDKNDPTKVAGAVGFSVREHK
;
A
#
# COMPACT_ATOMS: atom_id res chain seq x y z
N SER A 1 -8.72 -9.94 5.02
CA SER A 1 -10.14 -10.18 4.76
C SER A 1 -10.38 -10.96 3.47
N GLN A 2 -9.67 -10.72 2.38
CA GLN A 2 -9.79 -11.49 1.12
C GLN A 2 -9.58 -13.01 1.27
N GLN A 3 -9.00 -13.46 2.37
CA GLN A 3 -8.83 -14.87 2.71
C GLN A 3 -9.91 -15.41 3.66
N GLY A 4 -11.03 -14.72 3.84
CA GLY A 4 -12.12 -15.12 4.73
C GLY A 4 -11.84 -14.97 6.23
N ILE A 5 -10.72 -14.35 6.60
CA ILE A 5 -10.33 -14.17 8.01
C ILE A 5 -11.11 -12.98 8.59
N LYS A 6 -11.62 -13.16 9.82
CA LYS A 6 -12.21 -12.06 10.59
C LYS A 6 -11.16 -11.01 10.90
N VAL A 7 -11.44 -9.77 10.51
CA VAL A 7 -10.54 -8.63 10.75
C VAL A 7 -11.26 -7.57 11.57
N THR A 8 -10.58 -7.08 12.59
CA THR A 8 -10.98 -5.87 13.33
C THR A 8 -9.83 -4.89 13.26
N LEU A 9 -10.06 -3.73 12.67
CA LEU A 9 -9.08 -2.68 12.49
C LEU A 9 -9.36 -1.53 13.45
N PHE A 10 -8.35 -1.09 14.18
CA PHE A 10 -8.40 0.10 15.03
C PHE A 10 -7.48 1.17 14.46
N ASP A 11 -8.01 2.35 14.22
CA ASP A 11 -7.24 3.52 13.82
C ASP A 11 -7.36 4.62 14.89
N LYS A 12 -6.23 5.15 15.31
CA LYS A 12 -6.16 6.22 16.31
C LYS A 12 -6.84 7.52 15.82
N ALA A 13 -6.87 7.73 14.53
CA ALA A 13 -7.40 8.94 13.93
C ALA A 13 -8.47 8.63 12.86
N CYS A 14 -8.15 8.80 11.62
CA CYS A 14 -9.07 8.58 10.50
C CYS A 14 -8.35 7.82 9.39
N MET A 15 -8.88 6.69 9.01
CA MET A 15 -8.24 5.75 8.09
C MET A 15 -7.86 6.38 6.74
N ASP A 16 -8.68 7.28 6.23
CA ASP A 16 -8.53 7.89 4.91
C ASP A 16 -7.76 9.22 4.91
N ARG A 17 -7.52 9.83 6.08
CA ARG A 17 -6.98 11.20 6.18
C ARG A 17 -5.85 11.39 7.17
N SER A 18 -5.49 10.39 7.93
CA SER A 18 -4.47 10.53 8.98
C SER A 18 -3.12 9.95 8.60
N GLY A 19 -2.11 10.39 9.34
CA GLY A 19 -0.72 10.01 9.14
C GLY A 19 -0.01 10.85 8.08
N ALA A 20 1.32 10.76 8.06
CA ALA A 20 2.18 11.54 7.17
C ALA A 20 1.89 11.27 5.68
N VAL A 21 1.51 10.06 5.34
CA VAL A 21 1.22 9.64 3.96
C VAL A 21 0.07 10.43 3.34
N ALA A 22 -0.93 10.83 4.12
CA ALA A 22 -2.09 11.56 3.62
C ALA A 22 -1.74 12.95 3.04
N MET A 23 -0.66 13.55 3.51
CA MET A 23 -0.24 14.90 3.09
C MET A 23 1.18 14.94 2.55
N GLY A 24 2.05 14.07 3.01
CA GLY A 24 3.49 14.11 2.71
C GLY A 24 3.95 13.16 1.62
N LEU A 25 3.12 12.24 1.15
CA LEU A 25 3.51 11.31 0.11
C LEU A 25 3.48 11.98 -1.26
N SER A 26 4.62 12.00 -1.92
CA SER A 26 4.76 12.52 -3.29
C SER A 26 5.28 11.49 -4.28
N ALA A 27 5.85 10.39 -3.78
CA ALA A 27 6.39 9.32 -4.63
C ALA A 27 6.33 7.96 -3.94
N ILE A 28 6.20 6.91 -4.73
CA ILE A 28 6.46 5.54 -4.33
C ILE A 28 7.83 5.14 -4.88
N ASN A 29 8.72 4.68 -4.01
CA ASN A 29 9.97 4.07 -4.41
C ASN A 29 9.70 2.63 -4.85
N THR A 30 10.09 2.29 -6.07
CA THR A 30 9.80 1.00 -6.68
C THR A 30 10.74 0.74 -7.84
N TYR A 31 10.64 -0.42 -8.46
CA TYR A 31 11.24 -0.66 -9.77
C TYR A 31 10.21 -1.25 -10.74
N ILE A 32 10.44 -1.05 -12.02
CA ILE A 32 9.50 -1.44 -13.07
C ILE A 32 10.28 -1.98 -14.26
N GLY A 33 9.73 -3.02 -14.88
CA GLY A 33 10.24 -3.54 -16.14
C GLY A 33 11.45 -4.45 -15.99
N LYS A 34 12.52 -4.15 -16.70
CA LYS A 34 13.71 -5.01 -16.80
C LYS A 34 14.63 -5.00 -15.58
N ASN A 35 14.36 -4.17 -14.61
CA ASN A 35 15.14 -4.15 -13.38
C ASN A 35 14.89 -5.45 -12.59
N SER A 36 15.88 -5.88 -11.84
CA SER A 36 15.79 -7.02 -10.93
C SER A 36 15.69 -6.58 -9.47
N GLY A 37 15.35 -7.51 -8.59
CA GLY A 37 15.39 -7.28 -7.14
C GLY A 37 16.79 -6.89 -6.66
N GLU A 38 17.81 -7.47 -7.24
CA GLU A 38 19.22 -7.14 -6.95
C GLU A 38 19.58 -5.72 -7.39
N ASP A 39 19.07 -5.27 -8.55
CA ASP A 39 19.27 -3.90 -9.00
C ASP A 39 18.57 -2.91 -8.08
N TYR A 40 17.38 -3.26 -7.60
CA TYR A 40 16.65 -2.46 -6.62
C TYR A 40 17.40 -2.35 -5.29
N VAL A 41 17.93 -3.45 -4.77
CA VAL A 41 18.79 -3.44 -3.57
C VAL A 41 20.03 -2.56 -3.76
N ARG A 42 20.68 -2.67 -4.91
CA ARG A 42 21.86 -1.85 -5.26
C ARG A 42 21.51 -0.37 -5.29
N TYR A 43 20.37 -0.03 -5.88
CA TYR A 43 19.86 1.34 -5.92
C TYR A 43 19.60 1.88 -4.51
N VAL A 44 18.86 1.15 -3.68
CA VAL A 44 18.55 1.57 -2.31
C VAL A 44 19.80 1.70 -1.45
N ARG A 45 20.74 0.75 -1.58
CA ARG A 45 22.06 0.83 -0.91
C ARG A 45 22.79 2.09 -1.26
N GLN A 46 22.84 2.44 -2.55
CA GLN A 46 23.53 3.63 -3.03
C GLN A 46 22.85 4.91 -2.52
N ASP A 47 21.53 4.96 -2.58
CA ASP A 47 20.73 6.11 -2.14
C ASP A 47 20.86 6.36 -0.62
N LEU A 48 20.90 5.30 0.17
CA LEU A 48 21.08 5.33 1.62
C LEU A 48 22.55 5.23 2.07
N MET A 49 23.51 5.41 1.18
CA MET A 49 24.96 5.38 1.49
C MET A 49 25.40 4.12 2.25
N GLY A 50 24.78 2.98 1.97
CA GLY A 50 25.08 1.69 2.60
C GLY A 50 24.38 1.44 3.94
N ILE A 51 23.65 2.40 4.49
CA ILE A 51 22.92 2.24 5.76
C ILE A 51 21.55 1.62 5.47
N THR A 52 21.55 0.32 5.19
CA THR A 52 20.29 -0.41 4.89
C THR A 52 20.40 -1.89 5.24
N ARG A 53 19.27 -2.50 5.55
CA ARG A 53 19.08 -3.95 5.68
C ARG A 53 18.74 -4.51 4.30
N GLU A 54 19.76 -4.92 3.56
CA GLU A 54 19.61 -5.39 2.17
C GLU A 54 18.72 -6.62 2.04
N ASP A 55 18.72 -7.50 3.03
CA ASP A 55 17.84 -8.65 3.10
C ASP A 55 16.35 -8.24 3.11
N LEU A 56 15.98 -7.22 3.90
CA LEU A 56 14.62 -6.71 3.95
C LEU A 56 14.23 -5.97 2.67
N VAL A 57 15.16 -5.22 2.09
CA VAL A 57 14.95 -4.55 0.80
C VAL A 57 14.74 -5.57 -0.31
N PHE A 58 15.49 -6.67 -0.31
CA PHE A 58 15.33 -7.74 -1.27
C PHE A 58 13.97 -8.45 -1.10
N ASP A 59 13.55 -8.72 0.12
CA ASP A 59 12.22 -9.29 0.37
C ASP A 59 11.10 -8.36 -0.08
N LEU A 60 11.22 -7.06 0.18
CA LEU A 60 10.28 -6.05 -0.33
C LEU A 60 10.21 -6.08 -1.85
N SER A 61 11.35 -6.19 -2.51
CA SER A 61 11.45 -6.14 -3.98
C SER A 61 10.63 -7.21 -4.69
N ARG A 62 10.40 -8.34 -4.04
CA ARG A 62 9.59 -9.44 -4.62
C ARG A 62 8.12 -9.07 -4.85
N TRP A 63 7.60 -8.07 -4.13
CA TRP A 63 6.18 -7.73 -4.11
C TRP A 63 5.89 -6.32 -4.59
N VAL A 64 6.91 -5.57 -4.94
CA VAL A 64 6.78 -4.16 -5.35
C VAL A 64 5.94 -4.03 -6.61
N ASP A 65 6.19 -4.85 -7.61
CA ASP A 65 5.47 -4.81 -8.88
C ASP A 65 3.98 -5.18 -8.70
N ASP A 66 3.71 -6.27 -8.02
CA ASP A 66 2.33 -6.68 -7.68
C ASP A 66 1.58 -5.60 -6.90
N SER A 67 2.27 -4.94 -5.95
CA SER A 67 1.69 -3.87 -5.15
C SER A 67 1.31 -2.65 -5.99
N ILE A 68 2.13 -2.29 -6.97
CA ILE A 68 1.83 -1.20 -7.90
C ILE A 68 0.61 -1.52 -8.76
N HIS A 69 0.50 -2.73 -9.23
CA HIS A 69 -0.69 -3.16 -9.98
C HIS A 69 -1.96 -3.16 -9.13
N LEU A 70 -1.88 -3.52 -7.85
CA LEU A 70 -3.03 -3.38 -6.95
C LEU A 70 -3.49 -1.93 -6.81
N PHE A 71 -2.58 -0.98 -6.70
CA PHE A 71 -2.94 0.44 -6.66
C PHE A 71 -3.60 0.91 -7.96
N GLU A 72 -3.13 0.42 -9.09
CA GLU A 72 -3.74 0.70 -10.39
C GLU A 72 -5.17 0.13 -10.46
N ASP A 73 -5.38 -1.10 -9.98
CA ASP A 73 -6.71 -1.74 -9.92
C ASP A 73 -7.69 -0.96 -9.03
N TRP A 74 -7.19 -0.37 -7.96
CA TRP A 74 -8.00 0.49 -7.09
C TRP A 74 -8.25 1.90 -7.66
N GLY A 75 -7.75 2.16 -8.88
CA GLY A 75 -7.96 3.42 -9.59
C GLY A 75 -7.00 4.54 -9.21
N LEU A 76 -5.87 4.23 -8.55
CA LEU A 76 -4.86 5.25 -8.26
C LEU A 76 -4.18 5.69 -9.56
N PRO A 77 -4.14 7.00 -9.87
CA PRO A 77 -3.53 7.51 -11.10
C PRO A 77 -2.00 7.58 -10.97
N ILE A 78 -1.34 6.43 -10.94
CA ILE A 78 0.12 6.30 -10.74
C ILE A 78 0.95 6.57 -11.99
N TRP A 79 0.37 6.34 -13.16
CA TRP A 79 1.05 6.49 -14.44
C TRP A 79 0.82 7.89 -15.00
N LYS A 80 1.67 8.83 -14.65
CA LYS A 80 1.61 10.20 -15.14
C LYS A 80 2.70 10.47 -16.17
N LYS A 81 2.37 11.29 -17.16
CA LYS A 81 3.37 11.86 -18.07
C LYS A 81 4.23 12.84 -17.29
N GLY A 82 5.54 12.76 -17.42
CA GLY A 82 6.45 13.80 -16.92
C GLY A 82 6.31 15.08 -17.72
N ASP A 83 6.47 16.22 -17.08
CA ASP A 83 6.42 17.55 -17.72
C ASP A 83 7.54 17.74 -18.75
N ASP A 84 8.61 16.94 -18.64
CA ASP A 84 9.77 16.89 -19.54
C ASP A 84 9.55 16.09 -20.83
N GLY A 85 8.34 15.65 -21.09
CA GLY A 85 8.02 14.80 -22.25
C GLY A 85 8.41 13.34 -22.09
N GLY A 86 8.70 12.91 -20.86
CA GLY A 86 9.00 11.52 -20.52
C GLY A 86 7.96 10.51 -21.03
N PRO A 87 8.20 9.22 -20.84
CA PRO A 87 7.29 8.18 -21.35
C PRO A 87 5.88 8.38 -20.82
N LEU A 88 4.89 7.99 -21.64
CA LEU A 88 3.47 8.03 -21.28
C LEU A 88 3.25 7.17 -20.03
N ASP A 89 2.37 7.63 -19.14
CA ASP A 89 1.87 6.77 -18.07
C ASP A 89 1.06 5.59 -18.62
N GLY A 90 0.80 4.58 -17.80
CA GLY A 90 0.09 3.37 -18.23
C GLY A 90 -1.30 3.67 -18.80
N HIS A 91 -2.01 4.67 -18.25
CA HIS A 91 -3.31 5.09 -18.76
C HIS A 91 -3.21 5.73 -20.13
N GLN A 92 -2.25 6.61 -20.33
CA GLN A 92 -1.99 7.25 -21.63
C GLN A 92 -1.47 6.24 -22.66
N ALA A 93 -0.67 5.26 -22.23
CA ALA A 93 -0.21 4.19 -23.09
C ALA A 93 -1.37 3.34 -23.61
N LYS A 94 -2.34 2.98 -22.78
CA LYS A 94 -3.58 2.31 -23.18
C LYS A 94 -4.38 3.12 -24.18
N LYS A 95 -4.59 4.41 -23.90
CA LYS A 95 -5.30 5.33 -24.80
C LYS A 95 -4.59 5.47 -26.15
N ALA A 96 -3.28 5.39 -26.18
CA ALA A 96 -2.47 5.42 -27.39
C ALA A 96 -2.35 4.07 -28.08
N GLY A 97 -3.03 3.02 -27.61
CA GLY A 97 -2.96 1.66 -28.16
C GLY A 97 -1.63 0.95 -27.85
N LYS A 98 -0.87 1.42 -26.86
CA LYS A 98 0.39 0.79 -26.43
C LYS A 98 0.13 -0.17 -25.27
N PRO A 99 0.89 -1.26 -25.14
CA PRO A 99 0.74 -2.19 -24.04
C PRO A 99 1.03 -1.52 -22.68
N SER A 100 0.22 -1.85 -21.69
CA SER A 100 0.49 -1.53 -20.30
C SER A 100 1.45 -2.54 -19.67
N LEU A 101 1.94 -2.28 -18.45
CA LEU A 101 2.79 -3.23 -17.73
C LEU A 101 2.18 -4.63 -17.62
N ARG A 102 0.86 -4.75 -17.45
CA ARG A 102 0.13 -6.02 -17.32
C ARG A 102 -0.06 -6.78 -18.64
N GLU A 103 0.04 -6.10 -19.76
CA GLU A 103 -0.28 -6.68 -21.07
C GLU A 103 0.93 -7.33 -21.76
N GLY A 104 2.03 -7.54 -21.00
CA GLY A 104 3.20 -8.27 -21.50
C GLY A 104 4.07 -7.53 -22.51
N GLY A 105 3.81 -6.24 -22.74
CA GLY A 105 4.66 -5.39 -23.55
C GLY A 105 5.89 -4.85 -22.81
N GLU A 106 6.79 -4.23 -23.53
CA GLU A 106 7.88 -3.47 -22.90
C GLU A 106 7.29 -2.37 -22.02
N PRO A 107 7.65 -2.31 -20.73
CA PRO A 107 7.08 -1.33 -19.82
C PRO A 107 7.43 0.09 -20.26
N VAL A 108 6.42 0.95 -20.28
CA VAL A 108 6.59 2.36 -20.65
C VAL A 108 7.58 3.09 -19.74
N HIS A 109 7.70 2.63 -18.50
CA HIS A 109 8.55 3.21 -17.46
C HIS A 109 9.71 2.30 -17.07
N SER A 110 10.20 1.46 -18.00
CA SER A 110 11.35 0.60 -17.75
C SER A 110 12.55 1.36 -17.18
N GLY A 111 13.16 0.82 -16.14
CA GLY A 111 14.28 1.43 -15.45
C GLY A 111 13.94 2.55 -14.47
N ARG A 112 12.65 2.83 -14.23
CA ARG A 112 12.23 3.85 -13.28
C ARG A 112 12.25 3.31 -11.85
N TRP A 113 12.76 4.12 -10.92
CA TRP A 113 12.86 3.80 -9.49
C TRP A 113 11.81 4.50 -8.62
N GLN A 114 11.14 5.49 -9.17
CA GLN A 114 10.14 6.27 -8.45
C GLN A 114 8.93 6.54 -9.35
N ILE A 115 7.76 6.45 -8.74
CA ILE A 115 6.49 6.84 -9.35
C ILE A 115 5.93 7.98 -8.54
N MET A 116 5.70 9.11 -9.19
CA MET A 116 5.09 10.28 -8.55
C MET A 116 3.60 10.06 -8.36
N ILE A 117 3.14 10.27 -7.14
CA ILE A 117 1.72 10.19 -6.79
C ILE A 117 1.32 11.34 -5.89
N ASN A 118 0.01 11.54 -5.75
CA ASN A 118 -0.54 12.49 -4.80
C ASN A 118 -1.01 11.75 -3.54
N GLY A 119 -0.47 12.10 -2.38
CA GLY A 119 -0.79 11.45 -1.11
C GLY A 119 -2.26 11.56 -0.71
N GLU A 120 -2.91 12.67 -1.03
CA GLU A 120 -4.34 12.85 -0.76
C GLU A 120 -5.20 11.82 -1.52
N SER A 121 -4.94 11.64 -2.81
CA SER A 121 -5.63 10.63 -3.62
C SER A 121 -5.26 9.21 -3.19
N TYR A 122 -3.98 8.96 -2.97
CA TYR A 122 -3.48 7.65 -2.52
C TYR A 122 -4.17 7.19 -1.25
N LYS A 123 -4.18 8.02 -0.22
CA LYS A 123 -4.70 7.63 1.10
C LYS A 123 -6.20 7.31 1.04
N VAL A 124 -6.98 8.11 0.34
CA VAL A 124 -8.42 7.90 0.19
C VAL A 124 -8.72 6.63 -0.58
N LEU A 125 -8.07 6.42 -1.72
CA LEU A 125 -8.31 5.26 -2.58
C LEU A 125 -7.92 3.95 -1.90
N VAL A 126 -6.77 3.91 -1.21
CA VAL A 126 -6.34 2.72 -0.46
C VAL A 126 -7.28 2.43 0.71
N ALA A 127 -7.74 3.45 1.43
CA ALA A 127 -8.71 3.28 2.51
C ALA A 127 -10.05 2.75 1.99
N GLU A 128 -10.53 3.29 0.87
CA GLU A 128 -11.79 2.83 0.25
C GLU A 128 -11.66 1.38 -0.24
N ALA A 129 -10.58 1.03 -0.90
CA ALA A 129 -10.29 -0.35 -1.30
C ALA A 129 -10.30 -1.31 -0.10
N GLY A 130 -9.71 -0.89 1.03
CA GLY A 130 -9.75 -1.64 2.28
C GLY A 130 -11.18 -1.84 2.83
N LYS A 131 -11.99 -0.79 2.83
CA LYS A 131 -13.40 -0.85 3.27
C LYS A 131 -14.23 -1.76 2.38
N ILE A 132 -14.06 -1.66 1.07
CA ILE A 132 -14.74 -2.54 0.08
C ILE A 132 -14.34 -4.00 0.30
N ALA A 133 -13.06 -4.29 0.51
CA ALA A 133 -12.58 -5.64 0.76
C ALA A 133 -13.16 -6.25 2.05
N LEU A 134 -13.30 -5.45 3.12
CA LEU A 134 -13.93 -5.87 4.36
C LEU A 134 -15.42 -6.15 4.16
N GLU A 135 -16.12 -5.28 3.46
CA GLU A 135 -17.56 -5.45 3.18
C GLU A 135 -17.85 -6.67 2.30
N ASN A 136 -17.05 -6.89 1.26
CA ASN A 136 -17.17 -8.07 0.39
C ASN A 136 -16.93 -9.35 1.18
N ASN A 137 -15.91 -9.41 2.01
CA ASN A 137 -15.64 -10.56 2.85
C ASN A 137 -16.79 -10.82 3.83
N ARG A 138 -17.38 -9.77 4.41
CA ARG A 138 -18.58 -9.91 5.26
C ARG A 138 -19.77 -10.52 4.51
N LYS A 139 -20.01 -10.08 3.27
CA LYS A 139 -21.11 -10.62 2.44
C LYS A 139 -20.88 -12.07 2.04
N GLU A 140 -19.66 -12.43 1.69
CA GLU A 140 -19.32 -13.77 1.21
C GLU A 140 -19.27 -14.81 2.33
N THR A 141 -18.75 -14.43 3.49
CA THR A 141 -18.48 -15.38 4.59
C THR A 141 -19.48 -15.30 5.74
N GLY A 142 -20.28 -14.23 5.82
CA GLY A 142 -21.10 -13.93 7.00
C GLY A 142 -20.30 -13.56 8.26
N VAL A 143 -18.96 -13.42 8.14
CA VAL A 143 -18.09 -13.08 9.26
C VAL A 143 -18.02 -11.56 9.43
N ASP A 144 -18.26 -11.08 10.64
CA ASP A 144 -18.20 -9.64 10.94
C ASP A 144 -16.79 -9.08 10.70
N GLN A 145 -16.75 -7.98 9.97
CA GLN A 145 -15.57 -7.17 9.75
C GLN A 145 -15.79 -5.78 10.33
N ASN A 146 -14.87 -5.29 11.12
CA ASN A 146 -15.08 -4.03 11.84
C ASN A 146 -13.90 -3.08 11.65
N VAL A 147 -14.21 -1.80 11.44
CA VAL A 147 -13.26 -0.70 11.47
C VAL A 147 -13.70 0.30 12.54
N TYR A 148 -12.83 0.52 13.51
CA TYR A 148 -13.05 1.49 14.58
C TYR A 148 -12.04 2.63 14.43
N GLU A 149 -12.52 3.75 13.95
CA GLU A 149 -11.74 4.98 13.88
C GLU A 149 -11.81 5.76 15.19
N ARG A 150 -10.80 6.58 15.46
CA ARG A 150 -10.69 7.37 16.67
C ARG A 150 -10.57 6.53 17.94
N VAL A 151 -9.98 5.34 17.83
CA VAL A 151 -9.70 4.47 18.96
C VAL A 151 -8.20 4.38 19.21
N PHE A 152 -7.76 4.89 20.34
CA PHE A 152 -6.37 4.83 20.75
C PHE A 152 -6.11 3.55 21.55
N VAL A 153 -5.41 2.61 20.94
CA VAL A 153 -4.99 1.37 21.63
C VAL A 153 -3.77 1.66 22.49
N VAL A 154 -3.86 1.36 23.78
CA VAL A 154 -2.81 1.65 24.77
C VAL A 154 -2.10 0.41 25.30
N LYS A 155 -2.71 -0.78 25.16
CA LYS A 155 -2.13 -2.02 25.67
C LYS A 155 -2.60 -3.22 24.87
N MET A 156 -1.68 -4.12 24.56
CA MET A 156 -1.99 -5.46 24.08
C MET A 156 -2.25 -6.39 25.28
N LEU A 157 -3.19 -7.29 25.14
CA LEU A 157 -3.51 -8.31 26.12
C LEU A 157 -3.01 -9.66 25.62
N ASN A 158 -2.33 -10.38 26.47
CA ASN A 158 -1.87 -11.74 26.16
C ASN A 158 -2.90 -12.77 26.62
N ASP A 159 -2.87 -13.94 25.96
CA ASP A 159 -3.67 -15.08 26.39
C ASP A 159 -3.26 -15.51 27.81
N LYS A 160 -4.27 -15.91 28.59
CA LYS A 160 -4.08 -16.27 29.99
C LYS A 160 -3.25 -17.56 30.17
N ASN A 161 -3.36 -18.47 29.20
CA ASN A 161 -2.69 -19.78 29.22
C ASN A 161 -1.42 -19.81 28.38
N ASP A 162 -1.25 -18.86 27.45
CA ASP A 162 -0.08 -18.74 26.59
C ASP A 162 0.31 -17.26 26.43
N PRO A 163 1.23 -16.77 27.26
CA PRO A 163 1.66 -15.37 27.22
C PRO A 163 2.31 -14.92 25.91
N THR A 164 2.66 -15.84 25.02
CA THR A 164 3.22 -15.54 23.71
C THR A 164 2.14 -15.18 22.68
N LYS A 165 0.86 -15.49 22.97
CA LYS A 165 -0.27 -15.19 22.12
C LYS A 165 -0.96 -13.90 22.51
N VAL A 166 -1.27 -13.09 21.53
CA VAL A 166 -2.13 -11.90 21.70
C VAL A 166 -3.59 -12.34 21.72
N ALA A 167 -4.30 -12.01 22.81
CA ALA A 167 -5.71 -12.34 23.01
C ALA A 167 -6.62 -11.13 22.81
N GLY A 168 -6.08 -9.91 22.77
CA GLY A 168 -6.87 -8.70 22.60
C GLY A 168 -6.07 -7.43 22.80
N ALA A 169 -6.80 -6.32 22.92
CA ALA A 169 -6.20 -5.01 23.17
C ALA A 169 -7.12 -4.17 24.06
N VAL A 170 -6.53 -3.24 24.79
CA VAL A 170 -7.25 -2.20 25.54
C VAL A 170 -7.01 -0.86 24.87
N GLY A 171 -8.07 -0.12 24.66
CA GLY A 171 -8.04 1.21 24.07
C GLY A 171 -9.18 2.07 24.57
N PHE A 172 -9.21 3.31 24.13
CA PHE A 172 -10.32 4.22 24.41
C PHE A 172 -10.66 5.04 23.16
N SER A 173 -11.94 5.37 23.03
CA SER A 173 -12.40 6.28 21.99
C SER A 173 -12.01 7.72 22.34
N VAL A 174 -11.27 8.37 21.44
CA VAL A 174 -10.92 9.80 21.59
C VAL A 174 -12.07 10.73 21.25
N ARG A 175 -13.17 10.21 20.73
CA ARG A 175 -14.36 10.96 20.32
C ARG A 175 -15.48 10.92 21.36
N GLU A 176 -15.66 9.77 21.98
CA GLU A 176 -16.83 9.49 22.83
C GLU A 176 -16.50 9.44 24.31
N HIS A 177 -15.25 9.67 24.70
CA HIS A 177 -14.78 9.59 26.09
C HIS A 177 -15.14 8.25 26.79
N LYS A 178 -15.18 7.14 26.04
CA LYS A 178 -15.46 5.78 26.51
C LYS A 178 -14.22 4.92 26.55
#